data_1c7ae9dafc060a064a326534bb2d2bd0
#
_entry.id   1c7ae9dafc060a064a326534bb2d2bd0
#
_cell.length_a   1.000
_cell.length_b   1.000
_cell.length_c   1.000
_cell.angle_alpha   90.00
_cell.angle_beta   90.00
_cell.angle_gamma   90.00
#
_symmetry.space_group_name_H-M   'P 1'
#
loop_
_entity.id
_entity.type
_entity.pdbx_description
1 polymer ?
#
loop_
_entity_poly.entity_id
_entity_poly.type
_entity_poly.pdbx_seq_one_letter_code
_entity_poly.pdbx_strand_id
1 'polypeptide(L)'
;MSAQFHMDPETYLDAIRAEISRYDELQDATIDAIPFAPRGVLELGVGTGETTRRLLERHPDAEVTGLDSQPEMVFHAREHGIAVRLARMQDPLPDGPWDLVISVLSVHHLDADGKRDLFRRVREQSRAFVMGDVVAADPQVTPLEEGVDLPSAAEDMAEWCGGEIVWRADDLAVIRAVYD
;
A
#
# COMPACT_ATOMS: atom_id res chain seq x y z
N MET A 1 13.15 -12.25 -11.63
CA MET A 1 12.74 -11.97 -10.23
C MET A 1 12.42 -10.49 -10.18
N SER A 2 11.20 -10.14 -9.76
CA SER A 2 10.85 -8.73 -9.65
C SER A 2 11.73 -8.08 -8.59
N ALA A 3 12.10 -6.84 -8.84
CA ALA A 3 12.83 -6.00 -7.92
C ALA A 3 12.17 -5.91 -6.53
N GLN A 4 10.87 -6.20 -6.45
CA GLN A 4 10.06 -6.05 -5.24
C GLN A 4 10.30 -7.11 -4.16
N PHE A 5 10.92 -8.26 -4.48
CA PHE A 5 11.06 -9.36 -3.52
C PHE A 5 12.47 -9.64 -3.01
N HIS A 6 13.51 -9.07 -3.61
CA HIS A 6 14.90 -9.42 -3.26
C HIS A 6 15.86 -8.23 -3.36
N MET A 7 15.35 -7.00 -3.17
CA MET A 7 16.22 -5.83 -3.24
C MET A 7 16.82 -5.46 -1.91
N ASP A 8 18.07 -5.04 -1.97
CA ASP A 8 18.73 -4.29 -0.93
C ASP A 8 17.90 -3.03 -0.62
N PRO A 9 17.43 -2.85 0.62
CA PRO A 9 16.66 -1.67 1.02
C PRO A 9 17.31 -0.34 0.65
N GLU A 10 18.65 -0.26 0.62
CA GLU A 10 19.38 0.96 0.27
C GLU A 10 19.24 1.36 -1.21
N THR A 11 19.01 0.40 -2.10
CA THR A 11 18.86 0.62 -3.55
C THR A 11 17.43 0.50 -4.04
N TYR A 12 16.52 0.04 -3.18
CA TYR A 12 15.13 -0.23 -3.54
C TYR A 12 14.41 0.98 -4.12
N LEU A 13 14.54 2.14 -3.50
CA LEU A 13 13.81 3.33 -3.91
C LEU A 13 14.20 3.80 -5.32
N ASP A 14 15.49 3.76 -5.64
CA ASP A 14 15.97 4.12 -6.98
C ASP A 14 15.50 3.11 -8.03
N ALA A 15 15.48 1.83 -7.67
CA ALA A 15 15.04 0.77 -8.58
C ALA A 15 13.53 0.82 -8.84
N ILE A 16 12.70 1.02 -7.82
CA ILE A 16 11.25 1.11 -8.01
C ILE A 16 10.87 2.36 -8.81
N ARG A 17 11.56 3.47 -8.65
CA ARG A 17 11.41 4.67 -9.47
C ARG A 17 11.81 4.44 -10.92
N ALA A 18 12.78 3.59 -11.18
CA ALA A 18 13.17 3.22 -12.55
C ALA A 18 12.13 2.29 -13.21
N GLU A 19 11.52 1.40 -12.45
CA GLU A 19 10.47 0.49 -12.95
C GLU A 19 9.12 1.19 -13.15
N ILE A 20 8.74 2.04 -12.22
CA ILE A 20 7.44 2.73 -12.23
C ILE A 20 7.68 4.23 -12.43
N SER A 21 7.56 4.68 -13.67
CA SER A 21 7.89 6.05 -14.06
C SER A 21 7.09 7.13 -13.33
N ARG A 22 5.88 6.79 -12.83
CA ARG A 22 5.01 7.68 -12.05
C ARG A 22 4.96 7.34 -10.57
N TYR A 23 6.02 6.72 -10.04
CA TYR A 23 6.07 6.29 -8.64
C TYR A 23 5.79 7.44 -7.66
N ASP A 24 6.48 8.58 -7.84
CA ASP A 24 6.30 9.73 -6.95
C ASP A 24 4.90 10.34 -7.07
N GLU A 25 4.32 10.40 -8.28
CA GLU A 25 2.93 10.83 -8.49
C GLU A 25 1.93 9.90 -7.79
N LEU A 26 2.14 8.59 -7.86
CA LEU A 26 1.31 7.59 -7.16
C LEU A 26 1.37 7.80 -5.65
N GLN A 27 2.56 7.99 -5.10
CA GLN A 27 2.76 8.26 -3.68
C GLN A 27 2.02 9.54 -3.26
N ASP A 28 2.23 10.64 -3.98
CA ASP A 28 1.60 11.93 -3.66
C ASP A 28 0.08 11.85 -3.78
N ALA A 29 -0.45 11.24 -4.83
CA ALA A 29 -1.88 11.03 -5.02
C ALA A 29 -2.49 10.16 -3.91
N THR A 30 -1.75 9.16 -3.41
CA THR A 30 -2.20 8.31 -2.30
C THR A 30 -2.28 9.11 -1.00
N ILE A 31 -1.29 9.93 -0.70
CA ILE A 31 -1.30 10.81 0.49
C ILE A 31 -2.40 11.86 0.38
N ASP A 32 -2.58 12.47 -0.77
CA ASP A 32 -3.64 13.48 -1.01
C ASP A 32 -5.06 12.90 -0.92
N ALA A 33 -5.21 11.59 -1.14
CA ALA A 33 -6.49 10.89 -1.02
C ALA A 33 -6.93 10.63 0.43
N ILE A 34 -6.08 10.85 1.42
CA ILE A 34 -6.42 10.65 2.84
C ILE A 34 -7.57 11.59 3.22
N PRO A 35 -8.74 11.07 3.68
CA PRO A 35 -9.96 11.88 3.77
C PRO A 35 -10.04 12.81 4.99
N PHE A 36 -9.17 12.60 5.98
CA PHE A 36 -9.11 13.39 7.22
C PHE A 36 -7.71 13.26 7.85
N ALA A 37 -7.40 14.04 8.88
CA ALA A 37 -6.15 13.90 9.62
C ALA A 37 -6.22 12.66 10.54
N PRO A 38 -5.54 11.54 10.20
CA PRO A 38 -5.56 10.34 11.02
C PRO A 38 -4.62 10.48 12.21
N ARG A 39 -4.93 9.76 13.32
CA ARG A 39 -4.00 9.59 14.44
C ARG A 39 -3.41 8.19 14.46
N GLY A 40 -4.23 7.16 14.40
CA GLY A 40 -3.77 5.77 14.35
C GLY A 40 -3.79 5.24 12.92
N VAL A 41 -2.64 4.91 12.37
CA VAL A 41 -2.47 4.44 10.98
C VAL A 41 -1.84 3.06 10.96
N LEU A 42 -2.42 2.15 10.17
CA LEU A 42 -1.81 0.87 9.80
C LEU A 42 -1.35 0.93 8.35
N GLU A 43 -0.06 0.76 8.09
CA GLU A 43 0.49 0.65 6.74
C GLU A 43 0.77 -0.80 6.37
N LEU A 44 0.24 -1.25 5.25
CA LEU A 44 0.43 -2.59 4.70
C LEU A 44 1.55 -2.57 3.64
N GLY A 45 2.62 -3.32 3.87
CA GLY A 45 3.77 -3.34 2.98
C GLY A 45 4.61 -2.08 3.09
N VAL A 46 5.23 -1.86 4.24
CA VAL A 46 6.01 -0.63 4.53
C VAL A 46 7.23 -0.47 3.62
N GLY A 47 7.85 -1.57 3.22
CA GLY A 47 9.09 -1.53 2.47
C GLY A 47 10.16 -0.71 3.18
N THR A 48 10.72 0.27 2.49
CA THR A 48 11.73 1.19 3.05
C THR A 48 11.15 2.34 3.86
N GLY A 49 9.81 2.49 3.94
CA GLY A 49 9.15 3.52 4.72
C GLY A 49 8.85 4.82 3.97
N GLU A 50 8.91 4.83 2.65
CA GLU A 50 8.68 6.05 1.87
C GLU A 50 7.26 6.60 2.04
N THR A 51 6.25 5.74 2.05
CA THR A 51 4.86 6.14 2.29
C THR A 51 4.66 6.69 3.71
N THR A 52 5.20 6.00 4.72
CA THR A 52 5.21 6.50 6.11
C THR A 52 5.84 7.88 6.20
N ARG A 53 7.01 8.09 5.56
CA ARG A 53 7.71 9.39 5.57
C ARG A 53 6.82 10.50 5.01
N ARG A 54 6.22 10.30 3.83
CA ARG A 54 5.32 11.29 3.20
C ARG A 54 4.05 11.53 4.02
N LEU A 55 3.49 10.47 4.60
CA LEU A 55 2.32 10.58 5.47
C LEU A 55 2.63 11.45 6.69
N LEU A 56 3.75 11.23 7.36
CA LEU A 56 4.15 12.00 8.55
C LEU A 56 4.53 13.46 8.22
N GLU A 57 5.03 13.74 7.03
CA GLU A 57 5.21 15.12 6.56
C GLU A 57 3.88 15.87 6.43
N ARG A 58 2.82 15.20 5.96
CA ARG A 58 1.48 15.78 5.81
C ARG A 58 0.67 15.74 7.10
N HIS A 59 0.85 14.72 7.92
CA HIS A 59 0.12 14.43 9.14
C HIS A 59 1.10 14.13 10.29
N PRO A 60 1.79 15.15 10.84
CA PRO A 60 2.87 14.94 11.82
C PRO A 60 2.39 14.36 13.15
N ASP A 61 1.10 14.44 13.45
CA ASP A 61 0.51 13.89 14.68
C ASP A 61 0.06 12.43 14.54
N ALA A 62 0.26 11.81 13.35
CA ALA A 62 -0.10 10.42 13.13
C ALA A 62 0.92 9.47 13.77
N GLU A 63 0.41 8.38 14.33
CA GLU A 63 1.19 7.25 14.80
C GLU A 63 1.03 6.10 13.81
N VAL A 64 2.11 5.73 13.13
CA VAL A 64 2.10 4.68 12.10
C VAL A 64 2.63 3.37 12.68
N THR A 65 1.84 2.31 12.52
CA THR A 65 2.28 0.93 12.68
C THR A 65 2.32 0.29 11.31
N GLY A 66 3.48 -0.25 10.95
CA GLY A 66 3.67 -0.88 9.64
C GLY A 66 3.68 -2.41 9.72
N LEU A 67 3.33 -3.06 8.62
CA LEU A 67 3.54 -4.47 8.36
C LEU A 67 4.42 -4.65 7.13
N ASP A 68 5.34 -5.58 7.19
CA ASP A 68 6.06 -6.08 6.02
C ASP A 68 6.40 -7.55 6.20
N SER A 69 6.40 -8.31 5.12
CA SER A 69 6.70 -9.75 5.14
C SER A 69 8.19 -10.05 4.95
N GLN A 70 9.00 -9.06 4.61
CA GLN A 70 10.43 -9.22 4.34
C GLN A 70 11.26 -8.75 5.54
N PRO A 71 12.05 -9.65 6.16
CA PRO A 71 12.85 -9.31 7.34
C PRO A 71 13.82 -8.14 7.11
N GLU A 72 14.41 -8.04 5.92
CA GLU A 72 15.36 -7.01 5.54
C GLU A 72 14.69 -5.63 5.51
N MET A 73 13.47 -5.54 4.97
CA MET A 73 12.67 -4.32 4.95
C MET A 73 12.25 -3.91 6.37
N VAL A 74 11.81 -4.88 7.18
CA VAL A 74 11.45 -4.62 8.59
C VAL A 74 12.65 -4.10 9.37
N PHE A 75 13.83 -4.68 9.18
CA PHE A 75 15.05 -4.24 9.84
C PHE A 75 15.40 -2.81 9.43
N HIS A 76 15.44 -2.52 8.13
CA HIS A 76 15.73 -1.21 7.59
C HIS A 76 14.75 -0.13 8.09
N ALA A 77 13.44 -0.41 8.02
CA ALA A 77 12.43 0.53 8.49
C ALA A 77 12.56 0.85 9.99
N ARG A 78 12.88 -0.17 10.81
CA ARG A 78 13.12 0.03 12.26
C ARG A 78 14.35 0.87 12.55
N GLU A 79 15.43 0.71 11.79
CA GLU A 79 16.62 1.56 11.91
C GLU A 79 16.31 3.04 11.61
N HIS A 80 15.28 3.31 10.79
CA HIS A 80 14.78 4.65 10.50
C HIS A 80 13.64 5.10 11.42
N GLY A 81 13.43 4.39 12.53
CA GLY A 81 12.50 4.79 13.60
C GLY A 81 11.03 4.47 13.30
N ILE A 82 10.73 3.64 12.29
CA ILE A 82 9.37 3.24 11.98
C ILE A 82 8.99 2.01 12.80
N ALA A 83 7.82 2.03 13.44
CA ALA A 83 7.27 0.88 14.16
C ALA A 83 6.72 -0.14 13.15
N VAL A 84 7.48 -1.19 12.87
CA VAL A 84 7.13 -2.22 11.88
C VAL A 84 7.10 -3.61 12.51
N ARG A 85 6.11 -4.40 12.13
CA ARG A 85 5.99 -5.82 12.48
C ARG A 85 6.28 -6.69 11.27
N LEU A 86 7.05 -7.76 11.48
CA LEU A 86 7.23 -8.81 10.49
C LEU A 86 5.94 -9.64 10.42
N ALA A 87 5.13 -9.42 9.43
CA ALA A 87 3.84 -10.10 9.23
C ALA A 87 3.42 -9.99 7.77
N ARG A 88 2.64 -10.97 7.33
CA ARG A 88 2.01 -10.96 6.01
C ARG A 88 0.64 -10.30 6.10
N MET A 89 0.23 -9.57 5.06
CA MET A 89 -1.11 -8.97 5.03
C MET A 89 -2.25 -10.00 4.93
N GLN A 90 -1.94 -11.27 4.62
CA GLN A 90 -2.87 -12.39 4.67
C GLN A 90 -3.12 -12.90 6.09
N ASP A 91 -2.20 -12.65 7.03
CA ASP A 91 -2.35 -13.00 8.43
C ASP A 91 -3.35 -12.04 9.11
N PRO A 92 -3.86 -12.37 10.31
CA PRO A 92 -4.69 -11.44 11.07
C PRO A 92 -3.99 -10.08 11.25
N LEU A 93 -4.71 -9.01 10.92
CA LEU A 93 -4.18 -7.66 11.11
C LEU A 93 -4.05 -7.33 12.61
N PRO A 94 -3.11 -6.44 12.99
CA PRO A 94 -3.06 -5.93 14.36
C PRO A 94 -4.40 -5.32 14.76
N ASP A 95 -4.78 -5.52 16.02
CA ASP A 95 -6.04 -5.03 16.55
C ASP A 95 -6.14 -3.50 16.42
N GLY A 96 -7.27 -3.04 15.83
CA GLY A 96 -7.65 -1.64 15.75
C GLY A 96 -8.39 -1.16 17.02
N PRO A 97 -9.22 -0.13 16.89
CA PRO A 97 -9.60 0.50 15.63
C PRO A 97 -8.51 1.40 15.06
N TRP A 98 -8.35 1.37 13.75
CA TRP A 98 -7.46 2.27 13.01
C TRP A 98 -8.25 3.45 12.42
N ASP A 99 -7.71 4.65 12.45
CA ASP A 99 -8.30 5.76 11.71
C ASP A 99 -8.13 5.54 10.21
N LEU A 100 -6.96 5.05 9.82
CA LEU A 100 -6.59 4.82 8.44
C LEU A 100 -5.81 3.51 8.29
N VAL A 101 -6.17 2.73 7.29
CA VAL A 101 -5.29 1.71 6.72
C VAL A 101 -4.80 2.24 5.37
N ILE A 102 -3.49 2.17 5.11
CA ILE A 102 -2.88 2.65 3.88
C ILE A 102 -1.96 1.59 3.28
N SER A 103 -1.88 1.52 1.96
CA SER A 103 -0.98 0.63 1.23
C SER A 103 -0.55 1.25 -0.08
N VAL A 104 0.73 1.11 -0.43
CA VAL A 104 1.25 1.49 -1.75
C VAL A 104 2.06 0.34 -2.32
N LEU A 105 1.71 -0.09 -3.54
CA LEU A 105 2.44 -1.10 -4.31
C LEU A 105 2.65 -2.43 -3.56
N SER A 106 1.61 -2.93 -2.89
CA SER A 106 1.70 -4.18 -2.11
C SER A 106 0.52 -5.12 -2.33
N VAL A 107 -0.69 -4.59 -2.54
CA VAL A 107 -1.91 -5.39 -2.64
C VAL A 107 -1.99 -6.18 -3.94
N HIS A 108 -1.32 -5.75 -5.00
CA HIS A 108 -1.25 -6.47 -6.28
C HIS A 108 -0.58 -7.85 -6.18
N HIS A 109 0.13 -8.14 -5.10
CA HIS A 109 0.68 -9.48 -4.85
C HIS A 109 -0.36 -10.51 -4.36
N LEU A 110 -1.55 -10.08 -3.98
CA LEU A 110 -2.64 -10.97 -3.61
C LEU A 110 -3.49 -11.33 -4.84
N ASP A 111 -4.00 -12.55 -4.88
CA ASP A 111 -5.05 -12.91 -5.82
C ASP A 111 -6.38 -12.23 -5.46
N ALA A 112 -7.41 -12.41 -6.30
CA ALA A 112 -8.69 -11.75 -6.11
C ALA A 112 -9.37 -12.11 -4.78
N ASP A 113 -9.27 -13.36 -4.36
CA ASP A 113 -9.89 -13.81 -3.11
C ASP A 113 -9.13 -13.29 -1.89
N GLY A 114 -7.80 -13.27 -1.95
CA GLY A 114 -6.95 -12.65 -0.93
C GLY A 114 -7.20 -11.16 -0.77
N LYS A 115 -7.41 -10.43 -1.88
CA LYS A 115 -7.80 -9.02 -1.85
C LYS A 115 -9.16 -8.80 -1.19
N ARG A 116 -10.18 -9.57 -1.57
CA ARG A 116 -11.52 -9.47 -0.96
C ARG A 116 -11.49 -9.74 0.54
N ASP A 117 -10.74 -10.77 0.97
CA ASP A 117 -10.60 -11.08 2.39
C ASP A 117 -9.85 -9.96 3.14
N LEU A 118 -8.76 -9.44 2.57
CA LEU A 118 -8.03 -8.30 3.15
C LEU A 118 -8.95 -7.09 3.29
N PHE A 119 -9.67 -6.70 2.24
CA PHE A 119 -10.56 -5.53 2.27
C PHE A 119 -11.70 -5.67 3.28
N ARG A 120 -12.24 -6.90 3.44
CA ARG A 120 -13.21 -7.17 4.50
C ARG A 120 -12.62 -6.92 5.89
N ARG A 121 -11.42 -7.45 6.19
CA ARG A 121 -10.73 -7.26 7.48
C ARG A 121 -10.38 -5.80 7.73
N VAL A 122 -9.92 -5.08 6.70
CA VAL A 122 -9.64 -3.64 6.78
C VAL A 122 -10.90 -2.86 7.13
N ARG A 123 -12.03 -3.14 6.46
CA ARG A 123 -13.31 -2.49 6.73
C ARG A 123 -13.81 -2.71 8.15
N GLU A 124 -13.60 -3.90 8.71
CA GLU A 124 -14.01 -4.22 10.08
C GLU A 124 -13.22 -3.49 11.16
N GLN A 125 -12.01 -3.00 10.84
CA GLN A 125 -11.06 -2.47 11.82
C GLN A 125 -10.63 -1.03 11.58
N SER A 126 -11.12 -0.38 10.53
CA SER A 126 -10.70 0.98 10.18
C SER A 126 -11.85 1.89 9.78
N ARG A 127 -11.60 3.20 9.85
CA ARG A 127 -12.55 4.23 9.40
C ARG A 127 -12.34 4.63 7.95
N ALA A 128 -11.13 4.42 7.42
CA ALA A 128 -10.81 4.67 6.02
C ALA A 128 -9.74 3.71 5.52
N PHE A 129 -9.77 3.45 4.23
CA PHE A 129 -8.73 2.72 3.49
C PHE A 129 -8.32 3.54 2.28
N VAL A 130 -7.01 3.72 2.11
CA VAL A 130 -6.44 4.35 0.92
C VAL A 130 -5.35 3.44 0.35
N MET A 131 -5.44 3.15 -0.94
CA MET A 131 -4.53 2.26 -1.62
C MET A 131 -4.07 2.88 -2.94
N GLY A 132 -2.76 2.99 -3.14
CA GLY A 132 -2.15 3.31 -4.43
C GLY A 132 -1.45 2.07 -4.98
N ASP A 133 -1.85 1.59 -6.16
CA ASP A 133 -1.32 0.32 -6.65
C ASP A 133 -1.32 0.18 -8.17
N VAL A 134 -0.61 -0.84 -8.64
CA VAL A 134 -0.68 -1.30 -10.03
C VAL A 134 -2.02 -2.01 -10.25
N VAL A 135 -2.69 -1.66 -11.31
CA VAL A 135 -3.98 -2.25 -11.69
C VAL A 135 -3.87 -2.95 -13.04
N ALA A 136 -4.75 -3.91 -13.28
CA ALA A 136 -4.84 -4.55 -14.59
C ALA A 136 -5.28 -3.51 -15.63
N ALA A 137 -4.51 -3.38 -16.69
CA ALA A 137 -4.74 -2.44 -17.79
C ALA A 137 -4.33 -3.03 -19.13
N ASP A 138 -4.83 -2.44 -20.19
CA ASP A 138 -4.41 -2.77 -21.56
C ASP A 138 -4.19 -1.44 -22.32
N PRO A 139 -2.92 -1.11 -22.66
CA PRO A 139 -1.71 -1.89 -22.37
C PRO A 139 -1.27 -1.84 -20.90
N GLN A 140 -0.61 -2.91 -20.43
CA GLN A 140 0.11 -2.91 -19.16
C GLN A 140 1.45 -2.22 -19.37
N VAL A 141 1.74 -1.19 -18.59
CA VAL A 141 2.96 -0.37 -18.69
C VAL A 141 4.00 -0.80 -17.66
N THR A 142 3.57 -1.02 -16.42
CA THR A 142 4.44 -1.50 -15.35
C THR A 142 4.88 -2.93 -15.60
N PRO A 143 6.18 -3.24 -15.53
CA PRO A 143 6.65 -4.63 -15.62
C PRO A 143 6.06 -5.50 -14.50
N LEU A 144 5.49 -6.64 -14.87
CA LEU A 144 4.92 -7.60 -13.93
C LEU A 144 5.69 -8.91 -13.94
N GLU A 145 5.85 -9.52 -12.77
CA GLU A 145 6.42 -10.87 -12.64
C GLU A 145 5.29 -11.90 -12.62
N GLU A 146 5.33 -12.83 -13.57
CA GLU A 146 4.32 -13.89 -13.70
C GLU A 146 4.23 -14.74 -12.43
N GLY A 147 3.01 -14.93 -11.92
CA GLY A 147 2.72 -15.72 -10.72
C GLY A 147 3.05 -15.02 -9.39
N VAL A 148 3.61 -13.81 -9.42
CA VAL A 148 3.94 -12.98 -8.26
C VAL A 148 3.06 -11.73 -8.25
N ASP A 149 2.97 -11.04 -9.37
CA ASP A 149 2.15 -9.85 -9.52
C ASP A 149 0.79 -10.24 -10.13
N LEU A 150 -0.27 -10.00 -9.38
CA LEU A 150 -1.63 -10.41 -9.68
C LEU A 150 -2.57 -9.17 -9.67
N PRO A 151 -2.32 -8.15 -10.50
CA PRO A 151 -3.13 -6.94 -10.50
C PRO A 151 -4.58 -7.27 -10.86
N SER A 152 -5.52 -6.57 -10.22
CA SER A 152 -6.94 -6.61 -10.56
C SER A 152 -7.35 -5.29 -11.18
N ALA A 153 -8.49 -5.27 -11.89
CA ALA A 153 -9.03 -4.02 -12.39
C ALA A 153 -9.33 -3.04 -11.24
N ALA A 154 -9.08 -1.76 -11.47
CA ALA A 154 -9.31 -0.74 -10.44
C ALA A 154 -10.77 -0.69 -10.00
N GLU A 155 -11.68 -0.88 -10.94
CA GLU A 155 -13.13 -0.92 -10.71
C GLU A 155 -13.53 -2.07 -9.79
N ASP A 156 -12.98 -3.26 -10.01
CA ASP A 156 -13.22 -4.44 -9.16
C ASP A 156 -12.71 -4.19 -7.74
N MET A 157 -11.50 -3.65 -7.60
CA MET A 157 -10.94 -3.36 -6.28
C MET A 157 -11.71 -2.27 -5.54
N ALA A 158 -12.19 -1.23 -6.25
CA ALA A 158 -13.03 -0.20 -5.67
C ALA A 158 -14.37 -0.78 -5.19
N GLU A 159 -15.00 -1.66 -5.97
CA GLU A 159 -16.22 -2.36 -5.57
C GLU A 159 -15.97 -3.24 -4.33
N TRP A 160 -14.91 -4.06 -4.34
CA TRP A 160 -14.62 -4.99 -3.24
C TRP A 160 -14.31 -4.29 -1.92
N CYS A 161 -13.62 -3.14 -1.94
CA CYS A 161 -13.35 -2.38 -0.72
C CYS A 161 -14.49 -1.42 -0.33
N GLY A 162 -15.50 -1.23 -1.19
CA GLY A 162 -16.58 -0.28 -0.97
C GLY A 162 -16.13 1.17 -1.13
N GLY A 163 -15.22 1.42 -2.05
CA GLY A 163 -14.59 2.71 -2.27
C GLY A 163 -14.80 3.27 -3.68
N GLU A 164 -13.98 4.24 -4.01
CA GLU A 164 -13.98 4.94 -5.30
C GLU A 164 -12.55 5.12 -5.81
N ILE A 165 -12.39 5.18 -7.12
CA ILE A 165 -11.12 5.54 -7.76
C ILE A 165 -11.01 7.06 -7.73
N VAL A 166 -9.98 7.58 -7.04
CA VAL A 166 -9.78 9.04 -6.88
C VAL A 166 -8.64 9.60 -7.74
N TRP A 167 -7.79 8.71 -8.26
CA TRP A 167 -6.73 9.06 -9.19
C TRP A 167 -6.39 7.86 -10.08
N ARG A 168 -6.01 8.12 -11.32
CA ARG A 168 -5.56 7.10 -12.27
C ARG A 168 -4.56 7.70 -13.26
N ALA A 169 -3.49 6.96 -13.55
CA ALA A 169 -2.57 7.25 -14.64
C ALA A 169 -1.95 5.94 -15.15
N ASP A 170 -2.07 5.69 -16.43
CA ASP A 170 -1.63 4.46 -17.10
C ASP A 170 -2.25 3.22 -16.40
N ASP A 171 -1.43 2.31 -15.89
CA ASP A 171 -1.82 1.13 -15.12
C ASP A 171 -1.67 1.32 -13.60
N LEU A 172 -1.72 2.57 -13.13
CA LEU A 172 -1.71 2.91 -11.71
C LEU A 172 -3.04 3.55 -11.31
N ALA A 173 -3.49 3.25 -10.11
CA ALA A 173 -4.69 3.87 -9.55
C ALA A 173 -4.57 4.10 -8.06
N VAL A 174 -5.26 5.13 -7.57
CA VAL A 174 -5.51 5.34 -6.14
C VAL A 174 -6.99 5.14 -5.86
N ILE A 175 -7.27 4.28 -4.90
CA ILE A 175 -8.62 3.93 -4.45
C ILE A 175 -8.76 4.36 -3.00
N ARG A 176 -9.89 5.00 -2.69
CA ARG A 176 -10.23 5.45 -1.35
C ARG A 176 -11.59 4.89 -0.93
N ALA A 177 -11.67 4.33 0.26
CA ALA A 177 -12.90 3.96 0.92
C ALA A 177 -13.01 4.65 2.28
N VAL A 178 -14.20 5.12 2.64
CA VAL A 178 -14.51 5.67 3.95
C VAL A 178 -15.64 4.83 4.54
N TYR A 179 -15.46 4.38 5.76
CA TYR A 179 -16.39 3.49 6.45
C TYR A 179 -17.08 4.21 7.59
N ASP A 180 -18.38 3.99 7.73
CA ASP A 180 -19.22 4.55 8.79
C ASP A 180 -19.04 3.80 10.12
#